data_200c28eff43cec149860ea5fe2d56278
#
_entry.id   200c28eff43cec149860ea5fe2d56278
#
_cell.length_a   1.000
_cell.length_b   1.000
_cell.length_c   1.000
_cell.angle_alpha   90.00
_cell.angle_beta   90.00
_cell.angle_gamma   90.00
#
_symmetry.space_group_name_H-M   'P 1'
#
loop_
_entity.id
_entity.type
_entity.pdbx_description
1 polymer ?
#
loop_
_entity_poly.entity_id
_entity_poly.type
_entity_poly.pdbx_seq_one_letter_code
_entity_poly.pdbx_strand_id
1 'polypeptide(L)'
;FSITAQEYKTDKVKFSEVDETIFWQMEFPSGAVASCITTYASYIERLYLSSEQGFVDLSPAYSYGSIGGRVRRKPLDLPQVNQQQLHMDGISYSLQTGTKAKNIYGDEGLKDMNIIDAIYKAVATGEKVII
;
A
#
# COMPACT_ATOMS: atom_id res chain seq x y z
N PHE A 1 -9.10 11.28 -7.66
CA PHE A 1 -7.81 11.58 -7.02
C PHE A 1 -6.70 11.69 -8.05
N SER A 2 -5.51 12.17 -7.65
CA SER A 2 -4.41 12.35 -8.58
C SER A 2 -3.11 11.74 -8.06
N ILE A 3 -2.22 11.37 -8.99
CA ILE A 3 -0.93 10.74 -8.70
C ILE A 3 0.20 11.50 -9.42
N THR A 4 1.29 11.74 -8.69
CA THR A 4 2.60 12.08 -9.23
C THR A 4 3.61 11.03 -8.82
N ALA A 5 4.57 10.69 -9.68
CA ALA A 5 5.54 9.63 -9.39
C ALA A 5 6.90 9.91 -10.03
N GLN A 6 7.95 9.33 -9.43
CA GLN A 6 9.31 9.38 -9.94
C GLN A 6 10.00 8.04 -9.72
N GLU A 7 10.76 7.59 -10.70
CA GLU A 7 11.60 6.39 -10.63
C GLU A 7 13.07 6.77 -10.40
N TYR A 8 13.77 5.95 -9.63
CA TYR A 8 15.21 6.04 -9.41
C TYR A 8 15.85 4.67 -9.56
N LYS A 9 16.94 4.61 -10.34
CA LYS A 9 17.76 3.40 -10.54
C LYS A 9 19.23 3.73 -10.28
N THR A 10 19.81 3.07 -9.29
CA THR A 10 21.25 3.14 -8.99
C THR A 10 22.02 2.10 -9.80
N ASP A 11 21.45 0.90 -9.98
CA ASP A 11 21.99 -0.16 -10.83
C ASP A 11 21.12 -0.33 -12.09
N LYS A 12 21.46 0.44 -13.13
CA LYS A 12 20.73 0.41 -14.39
C LYS A 12 20.88 -0.88 -15.20
N VAL A 13 21.88 -1.71 -14.88
CA VAL A 13 22.09 -3.00 -15.54
C VAL A 13 21.18 -4.03 -14.92
N LYS A 14 21.20 -4.16 -13.59
CA LYS A 14 20.35 -5.08 -12.85
C LYS A 14 18.86 -4.76 -13.02
N PHE A 15 18.50 -3.50 -13.02
CA PHE A 15 17.11 -3.02 -13.11
C PHE A 15 16.77 -2.48 -14.51
N SER A 16 17.35 -3.06 -15.58
CA SER A 16 17.11 -2.61 -16.96
C SER A 16 15.63 -2.77 -17.37
N GLU A 17 14.96 -3.82 -16.90
CA GLU A 17 13.58 -4.18 -17.29
C GLU A 17 12.55 -3.99 -16.19
N VAL A 18 12.99 -3.70 -14.96
CA VAL A 18 12.12 -3.51 -13.79
C VAL A 18 12.54 -2.28 -13.00
N ASP A 19 11.65 -1.80 -12.16
CA ASP A 19 11.91 -0.64 -11.31
C ASP A 19 12.76 -1.05 -10.11
N GLU A 20 13.73 -0.23 -9.73
CA GLU A 20 14.46 -0.37 -8.46
C GLU A 20 13.76 0.34 -7.33
N THR A 21 13.38 1.59 -7.57
CA THR A 21 12.71 2.45 -6.59
C THR A 21 11.72 3.37 -7.29
N ILE A 22 10.47 3.36 -6.83
CA ILE A 22 9.46 4.34 -7.22
C ILE A 22 8.98 5.08 -5.97
N PHE A 23 9.00 6.41 -6.04
CA PHE A 23 8.29 7.30 -5.13
C PHE A 23 7.04 7.81 -5.81
N TRP A 24 5.91 7.82 -5.08
CA TRP A 24 4.70 8.47 -5.61
C TRP A 24 3.94 9.18 -4.51
N GLN A 25 3.16 10.16 -4.92
CA GLN A 25 2.27 10.90 -4.06
C GLN A 25 0.85 10.82 -4.61
N MET A 26 -0.11 10.58 -3.72
CA MET A 26 -1.54 10.58 -4.05
C MET A 26 -2.22 11.73 -3.32
N GLU A 27 -3.00 12.50 -4.06
CA GLU A 27 -3.87 13.55 -3.51
C GLU A 27 -5.33 13.08 -3.63
N PHE A 28 -6.00 12.94 -2.50
CA PHE A 28 -7.39 12.48 -2.45
C PHE A 28 -8.37 13.65 -2.51
N PRO A 29 -9.62 13.45 -3.00
CA PRO A 29 -10.64 14.49 -3.02
C PRO A 29 -10.97 15.08 -1.64
N SER A 30 -10.70 14.33 -0.58
CA SER A 30 -10.85 14.77 0.81
C SER A 30 -9.81 15.80 1.25
N GLY A 31 -8.77 16.07 0.44
CA GLY A 31 -7.60 16.85 0.80
C GLY A 31 -6.50 16.07 1.52
N ALA A 32 -6.71 14.78 1.79
CA ALA A 32 -5.64 13.94 2.31
C ALA A 32 -4.55 13.71 1.24
N VAL A 33 -3.31 13.60 1.69
CA VAL A 33 -2.15 13.31 0.83
C VAL A 33 -1.43 12.09 1.38
N ALA A 34 -1.11 11.12 0.51
CA ALA A 34 -0.25 10.00 0.82
C ALA A 34 1.07 10.12 0.06
N SER A 35 2.20 9.91 0.76
CA SER A 35 3.52 9.79 0.17
C SER A 35 3.98 8.35 0.34
N CYS A 36 4.28 7.70 -0.77
CA CYS A 36 4.54 6.27 -0.83
C CYS A 36 5.89 5.98 -1.50
N ILE A 37 6.45 4.84 -1.15
CA ILE A 37 7.68 4.34 -1.77
C ILE A 37 7.62 2.82 -1.87
N THR A 38 8.10 2.30 -2.99
CA THR A 38 8.52 0.90 -3.12
C THR A 38 9.98 0.86 -3.58
N THR A 39 10.78 -0.04 -3.02
CA THR A 39 12.22 -0.06 -3.31
C THR A 39 12.86 -1.42 -3.02
N TYR A 40 13.80 -1.82 -3.88
CA TYR A 40 14.73 -2.93 -3.64
C TYR A 40 16.06 -2.47 -3.03
N ALA A 41 16.30 -1.14 -2.95
CA ALA A 41 17.57 -0.59 -2.48
C ALA A 41 17.65 -0.46 -0.95
N SER A 42 16.52 -0.48 -0.25
CA SER A 42 16.48 -0.31 1.21
C SER A 42 15.30 -1.05 1.83
N TYR A 43 15.40 -1.33 3.13
CA TYR A 43 14.31 -1.93 3.88
C TYR A 43 13.38 -0.84 4.43
N ILE A 44 12.13 -0.83 3.95
CA ILE A 44 11.09 0.08 4.42
C ILE A 44 9.83 -0.74 4.66
N GLU A 45 9.35 -0.75 5.89
CA GLU A 45 8.17 -1.51 6.30
C GLU A 45 7.37 -0.70 7.34
N ARG A 46 6.78 0.40 6.88
CA ARG A 46 6.09 1.34 7.75
C ARG A 46 4.83 1.90 7.10
N LEU A 47 3.76 2.03 7.89
CA LEU A 47 2.59 2.83 7.58
C LEU A 47 2.42 3.89 8.66
N TYR A 48 2.50 5.16 8.28
CA TYR A 48 2.31 6.29 9.18
C TYR A 48 1.16 7.15 8.70
N LEU A 49 0.18 7.34 9.57
CA LEU A 49 -0.96 8.21 9.33
C LEU A 49 -0.94 9.33 10.36
N SER A 50 -1.14 10.58 9.93
CA SER A 50 -1.25 11.72 10.84
C SER A 50 -2.49 12.57 10.54
N SER A 51 -3.07 13.15 11.57
CA SER A 51 -4.19 14.06 11.52
C SER A 51 -4.11 15.07 12.68
N GLU A 52 -5.00 16.03 12.70
CA GLU A 52 -5.13 16.98 13.84
C GLU A 52 -5.37 16.25 15.17
N GLN A 53 -6.01 15.07 15.13
CA GLN A 53 -6.31 14.28 16.34
C GLN A 53 -5.13 13.42 16.83
N GLY A 54 -4.04 13.34 16.06
CA GLY A 54 -2.85 12.57 16.41
C GLY A 54 -2.36 11.69 15.25
N PHE A 55 -1.67 10.60 15.57
CA PHE A 55 -1.07 9.73 14.57
C PHE A 55 -1.24 8.24 14.90
N VAL A 56 -1.17 7.43 13.86
CA VAL A 56 -0.99 5.97 13.90
C VAL A 56 0.33 5.65 13.22
N ASP A 57 1.15 4.81 13.84
CA ASP A 57 2.46 4.40 13.33
C ASP A 57 2.54 2.88 13.43
N LEU A 58 2.53 2.19 12.29
CA LEU A 58 2.71 0.75 12.19
C LEU A 58 4.11 0.47 11.67
N SER A 59 4.89 -0.31 12.44
CA SER A 59 6.23 -0.74 12.06
C SER A 59 6.62 -1.97 12.92
N PRO A 60 6.76 -3.16 12.30
CA PRO A 60 6.49 -3.51 10.90
C PRO A 60 5.01 -3.39 10.51
N ALA A 61 4.73 -2.97 9.27
CA ALA A 61 3.37 -2.73 8.78
C ALA A 61 2.87 -3.81 7.80
N TYR A 62 3.78 -4.48 7.06
CA TYR A 62 3.45 -5.38 5.93
C TYR A 62 4.02 -6.78 6.09
N SER A 63 4.55 -7.09 7.27
CA SER A 63 5.16 -8.38 7.58
C SER A 63 4.16 -9.54 7.48
N TYR A 64 4.62 -10.69 7.04
CA TYR A 64 3.87 -11.97 7.18
C TYR A 64 3.82 -12.47 8.62
N GLY A 65 4.56 -11.87 9.52
CA GLY A 65 4.56 -12.13 10.95
C GLY A 65 3.74 -11.10 11.72
N SER A 66 4.26 -10.75 12.88
CA SER A 66 3.65 -9.76 13.76
C SER A 66 3.67 -8.37 13.15
N ILE A 67 2.53 -7.74 13.06
CA ILE A 67 2.42 -6.30 12.84
C ILE A 67 2.57 -5.61 14.19
N GLY A 68 3.41 -4.58 14.27
CA GLY A 68 3.59 -3.77 15.46
C GLY A 68 3.17 -2.33 15.25
N GLY A 69 2.82 -1.63 16.32
CA GLY A 69 2.51 -0.23 16.16
C GLY A 69 2.02 0.49 17.39
N ARG A 70 1.65 1.73 17.21
CA ARG A 70 1.14 2.62 18.26
C ARG A 70 0.14 3.63 17.71
N VAL A 71 -0.80 4.03 18.54
CA VAL A 71 -1.65 5.21 18.32
C VAL A 71 -1.18 6.30 19.28
N ARG A 72 -0.68 7.41 18.74
CA ARG A 72 0.02 8.44 19.53
C ARG A 72 1.18 7.79 20.32
N ARG A 73 1.09 7.75 21.65
CA ARG A 73 2.11 7.17 22.55
C ARG A 73 1.73 5.81 23.10
N LYS A 74 0.52 5.29 22.78
CA LYS A 74 0.02 4.01 23.31
C LYS A 74 0.31 2.89 22.30
N PRO A 75 1.00 1.82 22.71
CA PRO A 75 1.16 0.64 21.87
C PRO A 75 -0.21 0.09 21.44
N LEU A 76 -0.28 -0.44 20.24
CA LEU A 76 -1.41 -1.22 19.75
C LEU A 76 -1.23 -2.68 20.19
N ASP A 77 -2.26 -3.23 20.82
CA ASP A 77 -2.35 -4.67 21.06
C ASP A 77 -3.01 -5.31 19.84
N LEU A 78 -2.18 -5.84 18.95
CA LEU A 78 -2.60 -6.44 17.70
C LEU A 78 -2.55 -7.97 17.83
N PRO A 79 -3.62 -8.69 17.43
CA PRO A 79 -3.64 -10.14 17.51
C PRO A 79 -2.58 -10.75 16.58
N GLN A 80 -1.91 -11.77 17.06
CA GLN A 80 -1.01 -12.60 16.25
C GLN A 80 -1.87 -13.56 15.43
N VAL A 81 -1.92 -13.38 14.12
CA VAL A 81 -2.76 -14.18 13.22
C VAL A 81 -1.96 -14.69 12.03
N ASN A 82 -2.36 -15.83 11.50
CA ASN A 82 -1.94 -16.25 10.19
C ASN A 82 -2.82 -15.56 9.15
N GLN A 83 -2.27 -14.54 8.48
CA GLN A 83 -3.00 -13.68 7.55
C GLN A 83 -3.51 -14.47 6.33
N GLN A 84 -2.71 -15.39 5.80
CA GLN A 84 -3.07 -16.22 4.66
C GLN A 84 -4.22 -17.17 5.02
N GLN A 85 -4.17 -17.79 6.20
CA GLN A 85 -5.26 -18.64 6.69
C GLN A 85 -6.56 -17.86 6.81
N LEU A 86 -6.54 -16.70 7.48
CA LEU A 86 -7.73 -15.86 7.63
C LEU A 86 -8.30 -15.39 6.28
N HIS A 87 -7.43 -15.11 5.31
CA HIS A 87 -7.86 -14.74 3.96
C HIS A 87 -8.59 -15.92 3.27
N MET A 88 -8.02 -17.11 3.31
CA MET A 88 -8.63 -18.31 2.73
C MET A 88 -9.94 -18.71 3.43
N ASP A 89 -9.97 -18.63 4.76
CA ASP A 89 -11.19 -18.89 5.54
C ASP A 89 -12.29 -17.87 5.21
N GLY A 90 -11.93 -16.59 5.05
CA GLY A 90 -12.85 -15.54 4.63
C GLY A 90 -13.45 -15.76 3.25
N ILE A 91 -12.65 -16.20 2.27
CA ILE A 91 -13.13 -16.58 0.94
C ILE A 91 -14.09 -17.77 1.03
N SER A 92 -13.70 -18.82 1.75
CA SER A 92 -14.49 -20.03 1.92
C SER A 92 -15.85 -19.73 2.57
N TYR A 93 -15.84 -18.93 3.63
CA TYR A 93 -17.08 -18.48 4.29
C TYR A 93 -17.97 -17.67 3.36
N SER A 94 -17.39 -16.77 2.58
CA SER A 94 -18.10 -15.96 1.59
C SER A 94 -18.81 -16.82 0.53
N LEU A 95 -18.11 -17.84 0.01
CA LEU A 95 -18.68 -18.77 -0.97
C LEU A 95 -19.79 -19.63 -0.39
N GLN A 96 -19.65 -20.09 0.85
CA GLN A 96 -20.64 -20.94 1.52
C GLN A 96 -21.92 -20.18 1.88
N THR A 97 -21.81 -18.94 2.29
CA THR A 97 -22.92 -18.17 2.84
C THR A 97 -23.54 -17.19 1.84
N GLY A 98 -22.88 -16.94 0.72
CA GLY A 98 -23.23 -15.85 -0.20
C GLY A 98 -23.01 -14.45 0.36
N THR A 99 -22.41 -14.34 1.55
CA THR A 99 -22.09 -13.07 2.19
C THR A 99 -20.85 -12.46 1.58
N LYS A 100 -20.95 -11.25 1.04
CA LYS A 100 -19.81 -10.57 0.43
C LYS A 100 -18.77 -10.22 1.50
N ALA A 101 -17.63 -10.90 1.52
CA ALA A 101 -16.51 -10.54 2.38
C ALA A 101 -15.87 -9.24 1.88
N LYS A 102 -15.51 -8.34 2.81
CA LYS A 102 -14.85 -7.08 2.43
C LYS A 102 -13.42 -7.34 1.94
N ASN A 103 -13.01 -6.62 0.90
CA ASN A 103 -11.62 -6.49 0.44
C ASN A 103 -10.94 -7.79 -0.05
N ILE A 104 -11.72 -8.78 -0.52
CA ILE A 104 -11.16 -10.03 -1.09
C ILE A 104 -11.68 -10.34 -2.51
N TYR A 105 -12.39 -9.41 -3.13
CA TYR A 105 -12.93 -9.58 -4.48
C TYR A 105 -12.00 -9.00 -5.55
N GLY A 106 -12.11 -9.51 -6.77
CA GLY A 106 -11.36 -9.04 -7.92
C GLY A 106 -11.54 -7.56 -8.23
N ASP A 107 -12.66 -6.96 -7.83
CA ASP A 107 -12.92 -5.53 -7.97
C ASP A 107 -11.88 -4.66 -7.20
N GLU A 108 -11.42 -5.13 -6.03
CA GLU A 108 -10.38 -4.43 -5.27
C GLU A 108 -9.03 -4.54 -6.00
N GLY A 109 -8.69 -5.74 -6.49
CA GLY A 109 -7.49 -5.92 -7.30
C GLY A 109 -7.49 -5.07 -8.57
N LEU A 110 -8.66 -4.89 -9.22
CA LEU A 110 -8.79 -4.00 -10.38
C LEU A 110 -8.51 -2.53 -10.02
N LYS A 111 -8.97 -2.07 -8.84
CA LYS A 111 -8.66 -0.71 -8.37
C LYS A 111 -7.16 -0.53 -8.13
N ASP A 112 -6.51 -1.52 -7.51
CA ASP A 112 -5.07 -1.51 -7.28
C ASP A 112 -4.30 -1.46 -8.59
N MET A 113 -4.69 -2.25 -9.60
CA MET A 113 -4.06 -2.22 -10.94
C MET A 113 -4.23 -0.87 -11.63
N ASN A 114 -5.37 -0.22 -11.53
CA ASN A 114 -5.57 1.13 -12.07
C ASN A 114 -4.66 2.16 -11.41
N ILE A 115 -4.40 2.03 -10.12
CA ILE A 115 -3.45 2.89 -9.39
C ILE A 115 -2.03 2.63 -9.87
N ILE A 116 -1.64 1.37 -10.03
CA ILE A 116 -0.31 0.96 -10.52
C ILE A 116 -0.07 1.52 -11.93
N ASP A 117 -1.03 1.35 -12.83
CA ASP A 117 -0.97 1.89 -14.20
C ASP A 117 -0.79 3.42 -14.21
N ALA A 118 -1.51 4.11 -13.32
CA ALA A 118 -1.39 5.57 -13.19
C ALA A 118 -0.03 6.00 -12.62
N ILE A 119 0.57 5.22 -11.70
CA ILE A 119 1.92 5.45 -11.20
C ILE A 119 2.93 5.33 -12.36
N TYR A 120 2.87 4.25 -13.14
CA TYR A 120 3.76 4.07 -14.30
C TYR A 120 3.56 5.16 -15.34
N LYS A 121 2.34 5.56 -15.61
CA LYS A 121 2.05 6.68 -16.50
C LYS A 121 2.67 8.00 -16.00
N ALA A 122 2.55 8.29 -14.70
CA ALA A 122 3.15 9.46 -14.10
C ALA A 122 4.69 9.43 -14.17
N VAL A 123 5.30 8.26 -13.95
CA VAL A 123 6.75 8.08 -14.13
C VAL A 123 7.17 8.34 -15.58
N ALA A 124 6.44 7.78 -16.54
CA ALA A 124 6.79 7.88 -17.97
C ALA A 124 6.62 9.30 -18.54
N THR A 125 5.62 10.04 -18.07
CA THR A 125 5.31 11.39 -18.58
C THR A 125 5.94 12.51 -17.75
N GLY A 126 6.26 12.27 -16.48
CA GLY A 126 6.65 13.31 -15.53
C GLY A 126 5.49 14.23 -15.12
N GLU A 127 4.25 13.89 -15.49
CA GLU A 127 3.07 14.70 -15.27
C GLU A 127 2.16 14.08 -14.21
N LYS A 128 1.31 14.92 -13.60
CA LYS A 128 0.24 14.50 -12.70
C LYS A 128 -0.84 13.74 -13.49
N VAL A 129 -1.16 12.54 -13.07
CA VAL A 129 -2.23 11.70 -13.64
C VAL A 129 -3.47 11.80 -12.77
N ILE A 130 -4.62 12.04 -13.37
CA ILE A 130 -5.95 12.03 -12.72
C ILE A 130 -6.60 10.67 -12.92
N ILE A 131 -7.17 10.08 -11.86
CA ILE A 131 -7.92 8.82 -11.87
C ILE A 131 -9.36 9.08 -11.41
#